data_9177e7db1ac88ac121fb3db2403820f5
#
_entry.id   9177e7db1ac88ac121fb3db2403820f5
#
_cell.length_a   1.000
_cell.length_b   1.000
_cell.length_c   1.000
_cell.angle_alpha   90.00
_cell.angle_beta   90.00
_cell.angle_gamma   90.00
#
_symmetry.space_group_name_H-M   'P 1'
#
loop_
_entity.id
_entity.type
_entity.pdbx_description
1 polymer ?
#
loop_
_entity_poly.entity_id
_entity_poly.type
_entity_poly.pdbx_seq_one_letter_code
_entity_poly.pdbx_strand_id
1 'polypeptide(L)'
;VLVSELLGSFGDNELSPECLDGAQRILKPDGVSIPRAYTSYLAPVTAAKLWNDAKARGDLKHMETPYVVKLHRHALVAEPREAFTFKHPNRSRVIDNTRYAKLAFARGEQTKAATVHGFAGYFDATLYDGPAGEVRCSIYPPTHTLGPGGEKMFSWFPIYFPLRAPVDVPAEADVEAHCWRCVGQGKVWYEWAVTAPVVGPVHNVNGRSYWVGL
;
A
#
# COMPACT_ATOMS: atom_id res chain seq x y z
N VAL A 1 -10.51 6.49 24.93
CA VAL A 1 -10.57 6.03 23.53
C VAL A 1 -9.96 7.09 22.64
N LEU A 2 -9.13 6.69 21.69
CA LEU A 2 -8.60 7.52 20.62
C LEU A 2 -9.26 7.07 19.31
N VAL A 3 -9.94 7.99 18.64
CA VAL A 3 -10.59 7.72 17.34
C VAL A 3 -9.99 8.65 16.31
N SER A 4 -9.60 8.09 15.17
CA SER A 4 -9.04 8.86 14.05
C SER A 4 -9.59 8.39 12.71
N GLU A 5 -9.64 9.31 11.76
CA GLU A 5 -9.90 9.05 10.34
C GLU A 5 -8.67 9.52 9.55
N LEU A 6 -7.61 8.68 9.56
CA LEU A 6 -6.29 8.94 8.95
C LEU A 6 -5.84 7.75 8.09
N LEU A 7 -6.77 6.87 7.71
CA LEU A 7 -6.47 5.77 6.81
C LEU A 7 -6.46 6.29 5.37
N GLY A 8 -5.30 6.30 4.75
CA GLY A 8 -5.19 6.53 3.32
C GLY A 8 -5.40 5.25 2.51
N SER A 9 -5.32 5.35 1.20
CA SER A 9 -5.53 4.25 0.25
C SER A 9 -4.56 3.05 0.39
N PHE A 10 -3.45 3.25 1.10
CA PHE A 10 -2.48 2.20 1.47
C PHE A 10 -2.44 1.99 3.00
N GLY A 11 -3.45 2.51 3.71
CA GLY A 11 -3.54 2.48 5.16
C GLY A 11 -2.69 3.56 5.82
N ASP A 12 -1.40 3.55 5.60
CA ASP A 12 -0.41 4.40 6.29
C ASP A 12 0.06 5.63 5.48
N ASN A 13 -0.45 5.83 4.27
CA ASN A 13 0.05 6.87 3.36
C ASN A 13 -0.43 8.30 3.66
N GLU A 14 -1.25 8.49 4.69
CA GLU A 14 -1.69 9.79 5.21
C GLU A 14 -1.15 10.06 6.63
N LEU A 15 0.04 9.52 6.96
CA LEU A 15 0.73 9.70 8.23
C LEU A 15 -0.03 9.15 9.46
N SER A 16 -0.93 8.20 9.25
CA SER A 16 -1.67 7.56 10.34
C SER A 16 -0.76 7.01 11.45
N PRO A 17 0.38 6.31 11.17
CA PRO A 17 1.27 5.84 12.23
C PRO A 17 1.84 6.98 13.07
N GLU A 18 2.36 8.02 12.44
CA GLU A 18 3.03 9.14 13.12
C GLU A 18 2.04 9.95 13.96
N CYS A 19 0.86 10.24 13.40
CA CYS A 19 -0.18 10.98 14.12
C CYS A 19 -0.70 10.21 15.32
N LEU A 20 -0.96 8.89 15.17
CA LEU A 20 -1.47 8.07 16.26
C LEU A 20 -0.41 7.83 17.34
N ASP A 21 0.85 7.64 16.98
CA ASP A 21 1.95 7.53 17.93
C ASP A 21 2.12 8.82 18.73
N GLY A 22 1.99 9.97 18.10
CA GLY A 22 1.99 11.28 18.77
C GLY A 22 0.80 11.45 19.72
N ALA A 23 -0.40 11.06 19.30
CA ALA A 23 -1.62 11.21 20.08
C ALA A 23 -1.72 10.21 21.25
N GLN A 24 -1.16 9.02 21.14
CA GLN A 24 -1.27 7.96 22.17
C GLN A 24 -0.71 8.35 23.54
N ARG A 25 0.15 9.37 23.63
CA ARG A 25 0.68 9.88 24.90
C ARG A 25 -0.40 10.36 25.88
N ILE A 26 -1.58 10.76 25.37
CA ILE A 26 -2.73 11.18 26.16
C ILE A 26 -3.70 10.03 26.43
N LEU A 27 -3.47 8.85 25.87
CA LEU A 27 -4.31 7.70 26.03
C LEU A 27 -3.96 6.98 27.35
N LYS A 28 -4.95 6.57 28.12
CA LYS A 28 -4.77 5.76 29.33
C LYS A 28 -4.04 4.45 29.01
N PRO A 29 -3.39 3.81 30.00
CA PRO A 29 -2.67 2.53 29.76
C PRO A 29 -3.54 1.42 29.15
N ASP A 30 -4.82 1.35 29.54
CA ASP A 30 -5.86 0.45 29.06
C ASP A 30 -6.67 1.03 27.90
N GLY A 31 -6.30 2.21 27.42
CA GLY A 31 -7.03 2.93 26.39
C GLY A 31 -6.96 2.26 25.01
N VAL A 32 -8.01 2.41 24.25
CA VAL A 32 -8.21 1.79 22.93
C VAL A 32 -8.02 2.82 21.82
N SER A 33 -7.38 2.42 20.73
CA SER A 33 -7.30 3.18 19.48
C SER A 33 -8.24 2.58 18.44
N ILE A 34 -8.88 3.46 17.67
CA ILE A 34 -9.69 3.14 16.49
C ILE A 34 -9.16 4.01 15.33
N PRO A 35 -8.50 3.41 14.32
CA PRO A 35 -8.29 1.98 14.10
C PRO A 35 -7.32 1.36 15.12
N ARG A 36 -7.54 0.05 15.37
CA ARG A 36 -6.66 -0.77 16.20
C ARG A 36 -5.44 -1.27 15.45
N ALA A 37 -5.63 -1.65 14.21
CA ALA A 37 -4.57 -2.13 13.33
C ALA A 37 -4.97 -1.98 11.87
N TYR A 38 -3.99 -1.91 10.99
CA TYR A 38 -4.19 -2.01 9.54
C TYR A 38 -2.98 -2.61 8.86
N THR A 39 -3.24 -3.27 7.74
CA THR A 39 -2.23 -3.91 6.90
C THR A 39 -2.35 -3.39 5.48
N SER A 40 -1.22 -3.00 4.91
CA SER A 40 -1.05 -2.58 3.53
C SER A 40 -0.74 -3.80 2.66
N TYR A 41 -1.40 -3.92 1.51
CA TYR A 41 -1.21 -5.01 0.55
C TYR A 41 -0.74 -4.47 -0.78
N LEU A 42 0.13 -5.20 -1.46
CA LEU A 42 0.63 -4.85 -2.79
C LEU A 42 0.37 -6.01 -3.77
N ALA A 43 0.00 -5.68 -5.01
CA ALA A 43 -0.18 -6.65 -6.10
C ALA A 43 0.43 -6.13 -7.40
N PRO A 44 1.17 -6.96 -8.18
CA PRO A 44 1.62 -6.58 -9.50
C PRO A 44 0.45 -6.53 -10.46
N VAL A 45 0.37 -5.48 -11.29
CA VAL A 45 -0.75 -5.24 -12.18
C VAL A 45 -0.35 -4.94 -13.63
N THR A 46 -1.13 -5.49 -14.55
CA THR A 46 -1.19 -5.02 -15.93
C THR A 46 -2.19 -3.86 -16.00
N ALA A 47 -1.72 -2.64 -16.28
CA ALA A 47 -2.51 -1.42 -16.33
C ALA A 47 -1.96 -0.44 -17.38
N ALA A 48 -1.91 -0.87 -18.65
CA ALA A 48 -1.23 -0.14 -19.73
C ALA A 48 -1.74 1.29 -19.91
N LYS A 49 -3.07 1.51 -19.83
CA LYS A 49 -3.62 2.86 -19.97
C LYS A 49 -3.10 3.78 -18.88
N LEU A 50 -3.19 3.36 -17.62
CA LEU A 50 -2.76 4.15 -16.46
C LEU A 50 -1.26 4.47 -16.52
N TRP A 51 -0.46 3.49 -16.93
CA TRP A 51 0.97 3.66 -17.11
C TRP A 51 1.28 4.67 -18.23
N ASN A 52 0.60 4.56 -19.37
CA ASN A 52 0.75 5.50 -20.49
C ASN A 52 0.34 6.92 -20.08
N ASP A 53 -0.74 7.08 -19.32
CA ASP A 53 -1.20 8.39 -18.83
C ASP A 53 -0.15 9.04 -17.91
N ALA A 54 0.51 8.26 -17.05
CA ALA A 54 1.60 8.74 -16.20
C ALA A 54 2.86 9.10 -17.04
N LYS A 55 3.25 8.23 -17.96
CA LYS A 55 4.40 8.42 -18.86
C LYS A 55 4.25 9.63 -19.77
N ALA A 56 3.05 9.88 -20.28
CA ALA A 56 2.76 10.99 -21.19
C ALA A 56 3.02 12.38 -20.56
N ARG A 57 3.15 12.46 -19.24
CA ARG A 57 3.53 13.69 -18.54
C ARG A 57 5.00 14.07 -18.71
N GLY A 58 5.83 13.17 -19.27
CA GLY A 58 7.19 13.44 -19.75
C GLY A 58 8.28 13.60 -18.67
N ASP A 59 7.94 13.54 -17.39
CA ASP A 59 8.86 13.74 -16.28
C ASP A 59 9.01 12.43 -15.47
N LEU A 60 10.26 12.15 -15.07
CA LEU A 60 10.58 11.01 -14.19
C LEU A 60 9.75 11.04 -12.90
N LYS A 61 9.49 12.20 -12.34
CA LYS A 61 8.67 12.38 -11.14
C LYS A 61 7.34 11.63 -11.24
N HIS A 62 6.69 11.66 -12.40
CA HIS A 62 5.41 11.01 -12.58
C HIS A 62 5.50 9.47 -12.62
N MET A 63 6.69 8.93 -12.92
CA MET A 63 6.96 7.49 -12.88
C MET A 63 7.50 7.03 -11.50
N GLU A 64 7.62 7.94 -10.54
CA GLU A 64 8.09 7.70 -9.18
C GLU A 64 7.13 8.27 -8.12
N THR A 65 5.92 8.63 -8.52
CA THR A 65 4.87 9.12 -7.63
C THR A 65 3.78 8.05 -7.51
N PRO A 66 3.40 7.63 -6.30
CA PRO A 66 2.21 6.83 -6.08
C PRO A 66 0.95 7.66 -6.35
N TYR A 67 -0.06 7.07 -7.00
CA TYR A 67 -1.30 7.74 -7.36
C TYR A 67 -2.51 7.03 -6.77
N VAL A 68 -3.39 7.74 -6.08
CA VAL A 68 -4.72 7.23 -5.73
C VAL A 68 -5.58 7.25 -7.00
N VAL A 69 -6.09 6.08 -7.41
CA VAL A 69 -6.71 5.91 -8.72
C VAL A 69 -7.90 4.95 -8.70
N LYS A 70 -8.85 5.16 -9.58
CA LYS A 70 -9.79 4.12 -9.94
C LYS A 70 -9.11 3.16 -10.93
N LEU A 71 -8.90 1.93 -10.51
CA LEU A 71 -8.30 0.89 -11.35
C LEU A 71 -9.33 0.39 -12.37
N HIS A 72 -9.42 1.08 -13.51
CA HIS A 72 -10.18 0.63 -14.66
C HIS A 72 -9.26 -0.07 -15.67
N ARG A 73 -9.75 -1.12 -16.32
CA ARG A 73 -9.02 -1.86 -17.36
C ARG A 73 -7.63 -2.33 -16.89
N HIS A 74 -7.63 -3.02 -15.78
CA HIS A 74 -6.44 -3.64 -15.21
C HIS A 74 -6.66 -5.14 -15.04
N ALA A 75 -5.57 -5.87 -14.86
CA ALA A 75 -5.58 -7.26 -14.42
C ALA A 75 -4.50 -7.45 -13.36
N LEU A 76 -4.82 -8.17 -12.29
CA LEU A 76 -3.83 -8.64 -11.34
C LEU A 76 -2.94 -9.68 -12.04
N VAL A 77 -1.64 -9.55 -11.91
CA VAL A 77 -0.66 -10.52 -12.44
C VAL A 77 -0.46 -11.67 -11.45
N ALA A 78 -0.62 -11.38 -10.17
CA ALA A 78 -0.65 -12.34 -9.07
C ALA A 78 -1.47 -11.78 -7.90
N GLU A 79 -1.80 -12.66 -6.94
CA GLU A 79 -2.53 -12.28 -5.74
C GLU A 79 -1.77 -11.26 -4.88
N PRO A 80 -2.47 -10.32 -4.24
CA PRO A 80 -1.86 -9.35 -3.35
C PRO A 80 -1.13 -10.02 -2.18
N ARG A 81 -0.04 -9.39 -1.72
CA ARG A 81 0.74 -9.81 -0.55
C ARG A 81 0.82 -8.69 0.46
N GLU A 82 0.90 -9.07 1.74
CA GLU A 82 1.12 -8.13 2.85
C GLU A 82 2.46 -7.42 2.70
N ALA A 83 2.43 -6.10 2.75
CA ALA A 83 3.63 -5.27 2.75
C ALA A 83 3.95 -4.76 4.16
N PHE A 84 3.04 -4.03 4.78
CA PHE A 84 3.28 -3.40 6.08
C PHE A 84 2.09 -3.57 7.01
N THR A 85 2.36 -3.77 8.31
CA THR A 85 1.32 -3.79 9.35
C THR A 85 1.66 -2.79 10.44
N PHE A 86 0.65 -2.04 10.87
CA PHE A 86 0.70 -1.12 12.00
C PHE A 86 -0.37 -1.48 13.02
N LYS A 87 -0.01 -1.36 14.31
CA LYS A 87 -0.91 -1.63 15.44
C LYS A 87 -0.92 -0.44 16.39
N HIS A 88 -2.11 -0.06 16.84
CA HIS A 88 -2.30 1.08 17.72
C HIS A 88 -3.14 0.73 18.96
N PRO A 89 -2.79 1.29 20.14
CA PRO A 89 -1.61 2.11 20.39
C PRO A 89 -0.32 1.30 20.26
N ASN A 90 0.73 1.91 19.72
CA ASN A 90 2.06 1.31 19.65
C ASN A 90 2.76 1.45 21.01
N ARG A 91 2.89 0.36 21.76
CA ARG A 91 3.49 0.32 23.11
C ARG A 91 5.01 0.02 23.10
N SER A 92 5.64 0.07 21.94
CA SER A 92 7.09 -0.12 21.84
C SER A 92 7.84 0.98 22.56
N ARG A 93 8.95 0.62 23.22
CA ARG A 93 9.82 1.58 23.91
C ARG A 93 10.43 2.61 22.94
N VAL A 94 10.77 2.15 21.74
CA VAL A 94 11.26 2.99 20.65
C VAL A 94 10.28 2.81 19.50
N ILE A 95 9.71 3.91 19.04
CA ILE A 95 8.78 3.92 17.91
C ILE A 95 9.61 4.10 16.65
N ASP A 96 9.53 3.13 15.75
CA ASP A 96 10.11 3.19 14.42
C ASP A 96 9.03 2.79 13.41
N ASN A 97 8.68 3.71 12.55
CA ASN A 97 7.69 3.54 11.50
C ASN A 97 8.31 3.25 10.13
N THR A 98 9.63 3.06 10.05
CA THR A 98 10.24 2.50 8.84
C THR A 98 9.78 1.05 8.64
N ARG A 99 9.58 0.66 7.40
CA ARG A 99 9.20 -0.71 7.05
C ARG A 99 9.93 -1.15 5.78
N TYR A 100 10.15 -2.45 5.71
CA TYR A 100 10.66 -3.10 4.52
C TYR A 100 9.92 -4.41 4.30
N ALA A 101 9.54 -4.66 3.06
CA ALA A 101 8.97 -5.93 2.62
C ALA A 101 9.65 -6.42 1.35
N LYS A 102 10.07 -7.68 1.38
CA LYS A 102 10.38 -8.46 0.19
C LYS A 102 9.15 -9.30 -0.15
N LEU A 103 8.59 -9.09 -1.32
CA LEU A 103 7.31 -9.65 -1.75
C LEU A 103 7.54 -10.64 -2.89
N ALA A 104 7.21 -11.91 -2.64
CA ALA A 104 7.22 -12.96 -3.66
C ALA A 104 5.78 -13.22 -4.11
N PHE A 105 5.51 -12.97 -5.39
CA PHE A 105 4.22 -13.15 -6.02
C PHE A 105 4.26 -14.41 -6.89
N ALA A 106 3.94 -15.55 -6.28
CA ALA A 106 3.82 -16.80 -6.99
C ALA A 106 2.64 -16.77 -7.96
N ARG A 107 2.87 -17.16 -9.21
CA ARG A 107 1.85 -17.15 -10.26
C ARG A 107 1.25 -18.51 -10.53
N GLY A 108 1.88 -19.58 -10.08
CA GLY A 108 1.41 -20.95 -10.25
C GLY A 108 1.60 -21.48 -11.67
N GLU A 109 1.37 -22.76 -11.80
CA GLU A 109 1.40 -23.46 -13.08
C GLU A 109 0.25 -23.00 -14.00
N GLN A 110 0.46 -23.02 -15.31
CA GLN A 110 -0.49 -22.64 -16.35
C GLN A 110 -0.80 -21.12 -16.46
N THR A 111 -0.09 -20.25 -15.77
CA THR A 111 -0.23 -18.82 -16.00
C THR A 111 0.37 -18.40 -17.34
N LYS A 112 -0.33 -17.49 -18.04
CA LYS A 112 0.15 -16.93 -19.31
C LYS A 112 1.18 -15.83 -19.04
N ALA A 113 2.01 -15.53 -20.07
CA ALA A 113 2.86 -14.35 -20.03
C ALA A 113 2.02 -13.09 -19.76
N ALA A 114 2.60 -12.16 -19.01
CA ALA A 114 1.95 -10.89 -18.61
C ALA A 114 2.96 -9.75 -18.62
N THR A 115 2.48 -8.52 -18.66
CA THR A 115 3.33 -7.34 -18.51
C THR A 115 2.92 -6.59 -17.23
N VAL A 116 3.86 -6.43 -16.31
CA VAL A 116 3.68 -5.64 -15.08
C VAL A 116 3.99 -4.18 -15.38
N HIS A 117 3.00 -3.31 -15.24
CA HIS A 117 3.12 -1.87 -15.43
C HIS A 117 3.37 -1.11 -14.14
N GLY A 118 3.11 -1.74 -13.00
CA GLY A 118 3.23 -1.20 -11.66
C GLY A 118 2.60 -2.11 -10.63
N PHE A 119 2.40 -1.57 -9.44
CA PHE A 119 1.72 -2.27 -8.35
C PHE A 119 0.45 -1.53 -7.95
N ALA A 120 -0.59 -2.29 -7.63
CA ALA A 120 -1.78 -1.78 -6.95
C ALA A 120 -1.64 -2.02 -5.44
N GLY A 121 -1.85 -0.97 -4.67
CA GLY A 121 -1.84 -1.03 -3.22
C GLY A 121 -3.25 -0.92 -2.65
N TYR A 122 -3.49 -1.63 -1.56
CA TYR A 122 -4.76 -1.69 -0.84
C TYR A 122 -4.50 -1.66 0.66
N PHE A 123 -5.53 -1.45 1.46
CA PHE A 123 -5.46 -1.68 2.90
C PHE A 123 -6.60 -2.56 3.40
N ASP A 124 -6.35 -3.19 4.54
CA ASP A 124 -7.34 -3.89 5.37
C ASP A 124 -7.12 -3.48 6.83
N ALA A 125 -8.16 -2.94 7.48
CA ALA A 125 -8.07 -2.39 8.81
C ALA A 125 -9.06 -3.07 9.77
N THR A 126 -8.57 -3.45 10.95
CA THR A 126 -9.38 -3.70 12.13
C THR A 126 -9.59 -2.38 12.84
N LEU A 127 -10.80 -1.84 12.79
CA LEU A 127 -11.15 -0.62 13.51
C LEU A 127 -11.23 -0.91 15.01
N TYR A 128 -11.95 -1.95 15.38
CA TYR A 128 -12.17 -2.36 16.76
C TYR A 128 -12.36 -3.88 16.83
N ASP A 129 -11.90 -4.47 17.92
CA ASP A 129 -12.11 -5.88 18.25
C ASP A 129 -12.50 -5.95 19.74
N GLY A 130 -13.75 -6.28 20.00
CA GLY A 130 -14.35 -6.28 21.32
C GLY A 130 -15.36 -7.40 21.52
N PRO A 131 -16.07 -7.42 22.67
CA PRO A 131 -17.01 -8.51 23.01
C PRO A 131 -18.11 -8.76 21.98
N ALA A 132 -18.48 -7.75 21.19
CA ALA A 132 -19.49 -7.86 20.13
C ALA A 132 -18.91 -8.33 18.79
N GLY A 133 -17.60 -8.62 18.73
CA GLY A 133 -16.90 -9.03 17.51
C GLY A 133 -15.98 -7.96 16.94
N GLU A 134 -15.32 -8.30 15.84
CA GLU A 134 -14.40 -7.44 15.11
C GLU A 134 -15.16 -6.53 14.14
N VAL A 135 -14.80 -5.24 14.13
CA VAL A 135 -15.29 -4.26 13.15
C VAL A 135 -14.14 -3.93 12.20
N ARG A 136 -14.35 -4.13 10.92
CA ARG A 136 -13.33 -3.94 9.87
C ARG A 136 -13.72 -2.86 8.87
N CYS A 137 -12.69 -2.30 8.23
CA CYS A 137 -12.80 -1.43 7.06
C CYS A 137 -11.71 -1.82 6.08
N SER A 138 -12.05 -2.14 4.83
CA SER A 138 -11.10 -2.70 3.87
C SER A 138 -11.44 -2.31 2.44
N ILE A 139 -10.41 -2.00 1.65
CA ILE A 139 -10.47 -1.96 0.18
C ILE A 139 -9.63 -3.09 -0.44
N TYR A 140 -9.09 -3.98 0.37
CA TYR A 140 -8.40 -5.18 -0.09
C TYR A 140 -9.43 -6.13 -0.75
N PRO A 141 -9.26 -6.53 -2.03
CA PRO A 141 -10.32 -7.21 -2.78
C PRO A 141 -10.96 -8.41 -2.10
N PRO A 142 -10.23 -9.33 -1.44
CA PRO A 142 -10.81 -10.47 -0.76
C PRO A 142 -11.71 -10.12 0.44
N THR A 143 -11.43 -9.01 1.13
CA THR A 143 -12.14 -8.58 2.34
C THR A 143 -12.80 -7.21 2.20
N HIS A 144 -13.06 -6.79 0.95
CA HIS A 144 -13.58 -5.46 0.67
C HIS A 144 -14.88 -5.17 1.44
N THR A 145 -14.85 -4.12 2.28
CA THR A 145 -16.02 -3.66 3.01
C THR A 145 -17.03 -3.04 2.03
N LEU A 146 -18.26 -3.49 2.12
CA LEU A 146 -19.36 -2.93 1.35
C LEU A 146 -20.23 -2.06 2.25
N GLY A 147 -20.83 -1.04 1.68
CA GLY A 147 -21.86 -0.22 2.34
C GLY A 147 -23.13 -0.98 2.61
N PRO A 148 -24.11 -0.39 3.33
CA PRO A 148 -25.35 -1.06 3.71
C PRO A 148 -26.19 -1.61 2.54
N GLY A 149 -26.06 -1.01 1.35
CA GLY A 149 -26.71 -1.46 0.12
C GLY A 149 -25.86 -2.37 -0.77
N GLY A 150 -24.68 -2.81 -0.29
CA GLY A 150 -23.74 -3.63 -1.06
C GLY A 150 -22.86 -2.82 -2.02
N GLU A 151 -22.91 -1.48 -1.97
CA GLU A 151 -22.06 -0.60 -2.75
C GLU A 151 -20.61 -0.63 -2.23
N LYS A 152 -19.66 -0.43 -3.14
CA LYS A 152 -18.24 -0.31 -2.79
C LYS A 152 -17.95 1.01 -2.07
N MET A 153 -16.89 1.02 -1.28
CA MET A 153 -16.40 2.23 -0.63
C MET A 153 -16.20 3.36 -1.67
N PHE A 154 -16.79 4.53 -1.40
CA PHE A 154 -16.76 5.67 -2.32
C PHE A 154 -15.58 6.61 -2.10
N SER A 155 -14.96 6.59 -0.89
CA SER A 155 -13.90 7.51 -0.49
C SER A 155 -12.50 6.94 -0.70
N TRP A 156 -12.31 5.62 -0.64
CA TRP A 156 -11.01 4.99 -0.81
C TRP A 156 -10.92 4.23 -2.11
N PHE A 157 -9.91 4.57 -2.90
CA PHE A 157 -9.54 3.87 -4.12
C PHE A 157 -8.15 3.28 -3.95
N PRO A 158 -7.77 2.23 -4.70
CA PRO A 158 -6.41 1.72 -4.68
C PRO A 158 -5.36 2.79 -4.97
N ILE A 159 -4.16 2.60 -4.40
CA ILE A 159 -2.99 3.40 -4.78
C ILE A 159 -2.18 2.65 -5.83
N TYR A 160 -1.70 3.35 -6.85
CA TYR A 160 -0.91 2.78 -7.94
C TYR A 160 0.54 3.27 -7.85
N PHE A 161 1.47 2.33 -7.82
CA PHE A 161 2.91 2.56 -7.85
C PHE A 161 3.42 2.22 -9.25
N PRO A 162 3.70 3.20 -10.13
CA PRO A 162 4.14 2.94 -11.49
C PRO A 162 5.56 2.37 -11.53
N LEU A 163 5.87 1.59 -12.56
CA LEU A 163 7.24 1.25 -12.92
C LEU A 163 7.73 2.22 -14.00
N ARG A 164 9.02 2.59 -13.99
CA ARG A 164 9.63 3.45 -15.02
C ARG A 164 9.54 2.81 -16.41
N ALA A 165 9.67 1.49 -16.47
CA ALA A 165 9.45 0.69 -17.65
C ALA A 165 8.60 -0.53 -17.27
N PRO A 166 7.66 -0.96 -18.11
CA PRO A 166 6.95 -2.21 -17.89
C PRO A 166 7.92 -3.39 -17.87
N VAL A 167 7.57 -4.40 -17.09
CA VAL A 167 8.34 -5.65 -16.98
C VAL A 167 7.53 -6.77 -17.59
N ASP A 168 8.10 -7.40 -18.63
CA ASP A 168 7.52 -8.60 -19.21
C ASP A 168 7.83 -9.80 -18.33
N VAL A 169 6.78 -10.51 -17.94
CA VAL A 169 6.84 -11.69 -17.08
C VAL A 169 6.48 -12.90 -17.93
N PRO A 170 7.43 -13.80 -18.17
CA PRO A 170 7.17 -15.05 -18.92
C PRO A 170 6.03 -15.86 -18.31
N ALA A 171 5.50 -16.80 -19.07
CA ALA A 171 4.58 -17.81 -18.55
C ALA A 171 5.22 -18.52 -17.36
N GLU A 172 4.43 -18.74 -16.30
CA GLU A 172 4.83 -19.47 -15.08
C GLU A 172 5.96 -18.81 -14.26
N ALA A 173 6.54 -17.71 -14.73
CA ALA A 173 7.54 -16.97 -13.95
C ALA A 173 6.89 -16.16 -12.84
N ASP A 174 7.48 -16.21 -11.66
CA ASP A 174 7.07 -15.41 -10.51
C ASP A 174 7.54 -13.96 -10.62
N VAL A 175 6.89 -13.09 -9.87
CA VAL A 175 7.33 -11.69 -9.70
C VAL A 175 7.88 -11.53 -8.29
N GLU A 176 9.05 -10.90 -8.17
CA GLU A 176 9.60 -10.50 -6.89
C GLU A 176 9.74 -8.96 -6.87
N ALA A 177 9.32 -8.37 -5.76
CA ALA A 177 9.43 -6.94 -5.57
C ALA A 177 9.88 -6.61 -4.14
N HIS A 178 10.44 -5.42 -4.00
CA HIS A 178 10.81 -4.83 -2.73
C HIS A 178 10.05 -3.53 -2.54
N CYS A 179 9.57 -3.30 -1.33
CA CYS A 179 8.91 -2.07 -0.96
C CYS A 179 9.46 -1.58 0.38
N TRP A 180 9.79 -0.31 0.45
CA TRP A 180 10.26 0.36 1.66
C TRP A 180 9.33 1.51 1.99
N ARG A 181 8.98 1.63 3.25
CA ARG A 181 8.45 2.84 3.84
C ARG A 181 9.57 3.49 4.64
N CYS A 182 9.95 4.68 4.25
CA CYS A 182 11.06 5.41 4.80
C CYS A 182 10.56 6.61 5.61
N VAL A 183 11.21 6.86 6.76
CA VAL A 183 10.92 8.01 7.63
C VAL A 183 12.22 8.72 7.93
N GLY A 184 12.29 10.02 7.71
CA GLY A 184 13.48 10.81 8.01
C GLY A 184 13.35 12.26 7.58
N GLN A 185 14.11 13.15 8.22
CA GLN A 185 14.18 14.57 7.86
C GLN A 185 12.80 15.26 7.78
N GLY A 186 11.86 14.90 8.66
CA GLY A 186 10.51 15.45 8.63
C GLY A 186 9.66 14.97 7.45
N LYS A 187 9.96 13.82 6.88
CA LYS A 187 9.30 13.26 5.69
C LYS A 187 9.02 11.79 5.86
N VAL A 188 7.97 11.32 5.19
CA VAL A 188 7.66 9.91 4.96
C VAL A 188 7.50 9.70 3.46
N TRP A 189 8.11 8.62 2.93
CA TRP A 189 8.00 8.27 1.52
C TRP A 189 8.07 6.77 1.30
N TYR A 190 7.71 6.33 0.11
CA TYR A 190 7.87 4.94 -0.33
C TYR A 190 8.94 4.85 -1.40
N GLU A 191 9.70 3.76 -1.35
CA GLU A 191 10.56 3.30 -2.44
C GLU A 191 10.11 1.89 -2.85
N TRP A 192 10.24 1.56 -4.14
CA TRP A 192 9.86 0.25 -4.63
C TRP A 192 10.73 -0.18 -5.81
N ALA A 193 10.89 -1.49 -5.97
CA ALA A 193 11.65 -2.08 -7.07
C ALA A 193 11.10 -3.47 -7.42
N VAL A 194 11.24 -3.88 -8.67
CA VAL A 194 11.09 -5.27 -9.11
C VAL A 194 12.48 -5.90 -9.18
N THR A 195 12.62 -7.15 -8.74
CA THR A 195 13.88 -7.90 -8.78
C THR A 195 13.78 -9.24 -9.51
N ALA A 196 12.57 -9.72 -9.79
CA ALA A 196 12.32 -10.86 -10.67
C ALA A 196 11.02 -10.65 -11.48
N PRO A 197 10.98 -11.13 -12.74
CA PRO A 197 11.99 -11.90 -13.45
C PRO A 197 13.19 -11.07 -13.93
N VAL A 198 13.11 -9.75 -13.87
CA VAL A 198 14.18 -8.82 -14.29
C VAL A 198 14.42 -7.80 -13.19
N VAL A 199 15.68 -7.51 -12.90
CA VAL A 199 16.07 -6.49 -11.93
C VAL A 199 15.82 -5.10 -12.52
N GLY A 200 14.91 -4.36 -11.91
CA GLY A 200 14.60 -2.97 -12.24
C GLY A 200 15.26 -1.97 -11.28
N PRO A 201 15.18 -0.68 -11.59
CA PRO A 201 15.69 0.35 -10.70
C PRO A 201 14.83 0.51 -9.46
N VAL A 202 15.42 1.04 -8.38
CA VAL A 202 14.65 1.53 -7.24
C VAL A 202 13.98 2.85 -7.63
N HIS A 203 12.68 2.96 -7.36
CA HIS A 203 11.86 4.14 -7.61
C HIS A 203 11.86 5.05 -6.39
N ASN A 204 11.74 6.34 -6.61
CA ASN A 204 11.58 7.39 -5.59
C ASN A 204 12.68 7.39 -4.50
N VAL A 205 13.92 7.09 -4.86
CA VAL A 205 15.05 7.02 -3.93
C VAL A 205 15.18 8.30 -3.11
N ASN A 206 15.26 8.18 -1.78
CA ASN A 206 15.29 9.28 -0.82
C ASN A 206 14.12 10.28 -0.94
N GLY A 207 12.96 9.82 -1.42
CA GLY A 207 11.79 10.65 -1.58
C GLY A 207 11.96 11.80 -2.57
N ARG A 208 12.81 11.64 -3.60
CA ARG A 208 13.15 12.71 -4.55
C ARG A 208 11.98 13.18 -5.40
N SER A 209 11.00 12.32 -5.61
CA SER A 209 9.85 12.58 -6.49
C SER A 209 8.55 12.79 -5.72
N TYR A 210 8.35 12.05 -4.64
CA TYR A 210 7.15 12.11 -3.81
C TYR A 210 7.47 11.81 -2.34
N TRP A 211 6.92 12.60 -1.45
CA TRP A 211 6.96 12.43 0.00
C TRP A 211 5.82 13.18 0.67
N VAL A 212 5.50 12.81 1.89
CA VAL A 212 4.53 13.51 2.75
C VAL A 212 5.30 14.13 3.92
N GLY A 213 5.04 15.40 4.22
CA GLY A 213 5.68 16.12 5.34
C GLY A 213 5.09 15.72 6.69
N LEU A 214 5.94 15.63 7.71
CA LEU A 214 5.57 15.45 9.12
C LEU A 214 5.27 16.80 9.76
#